data_07c0e8392819f0ac8a61c37304c4a914
#
_entry.id   07c0e8392819f0ac8a61c37304c4a914
#
_cell.length_a   1.000
_cell.length_b   1.000
_cell.length_c   1.000
_cell.angle_alpha   90.00
_cell.angle_beta   90.00
_cell.angle_gamma   90.00
#
_symmetry.space_group_name_H-M   'P 1'
#
loop_
_entity.id
_entity.type
_entity.pdbx_description
1 polymer ?
#
loop_
_entity_poly.entity_id
_entity_poly.type
_entity_poly.pdbx_seq_one_letter_code
_entity_poly.pdbx_strand_id
1 'polypeptide(L)'
;MLRFKVIMQFALRRLQKLSLLSFCLVSQFFCGHSFANETKNILFIVSKDTASYIQIVESIKTNINSTQEGVAFSLLQKDAQNRVQLAMEKSDLIVTLGSGAAEIAMGKKMGKKLIASLITESAFLALAEQYYGSKSEALNAGAGVVVIDQPLQRSIKLAAKVLPDLNHVGLMLGPSSKAKAPNFDKQLRDAGLTPKILSIATTDNPIHKIDPVMKVADVFIPVADSHLINVTTAKWILQLSYKYRVPVIGFSNNYVDAGALAAVYSSPDNVAEQTAEIIIEILEDDYQNNKIHSPKYCTLKFNKNVAWHLGMKIRDESYYTDGLCGL
;
A
#
# COMPACT_ATOMS: atom_id res chain seq x y z
N MET A 1 -27.70 46.54 73.79
CA MET A 1 -28.06 45.33 72.98
C MET A 1 -28.33 45.66 71.52
N LEU A 2 -28.72 46.85 71.11
CA LEU A 2 -29.08 47.17 69.71
C LEU A 2 -27.88 47.28 68.75
N ARG A 3 -26.72 47.77 69.24
CA ARG A 3 -25.51 47.94 68.34
C ARG A 3 -24.85 46.64 67.88
N PHE A 4 -25.00 45.55 68.60
CA PHE A 4 -24.41 44.28 68.28
C PHE A 4 -25.18 43.51 67.13
N LYS A 5 -26.50 43.66 67.05
CA LYS A 5 -27.35 43.10 66.03
C LYS A 5 -27.10 43.70 64.64
N VAL A 6 -26.81 45.01 64.57
CA VAL A 6 -26.58 45.73 63.33
C VAL A 6 -25.21 45.30 62.70
N ILE A 7 -24.17 45.15 63.50
CA ILE A 7 -22.82 44.73 63.03
C ILE A 7 -22.86 43.32 62.56
N MET A 8 -23.59 42.42 63.21
CA MET A 8 -23.74 41.05 62.84
C MET A 8 -24.50 40.85 61.50
N GLN A 9 -25.52 41.68 61.25
CA GLN A 9 -26.24 41.65 59.95
C GLN A 9 -25.39 42.20 58.79
N PHE A 10 -24.52 43.19 59.03
CA PHE A 10 -23.58 43.64 57.98
C PHE A 10 -22.48 42.65 57.69
N ALA A 11 -21.99 41.89 58.65
CA ALA A 11 -21.02 40.84 58.46
C ALA A 11 -21.61 39.67 57.70
N LEU A 12 -22.83 39.22 57.96
CA LEU A 12 -23.52 38.14 57.25
C LEU A 12 -23.83 38.54 55.81
N ARG A 13 -24.23 39.78 55.52
CA ARG A 13 -24.45 40.24 54.14
C ARG A 13 -23.16 40.35 53.32
N ARG A 14 -22.00 40.63 53.92
CA ARG A 14 -20.69 40.59 53.25
C ARG A 14 -20.25 39.20 52.98
N LEU A 15 -20.44 38.26 53.90
CA LEU A 15 -20.13 36.84 53.69
C LEU A 15 -20.98 36.19 52.57
N GLN A 16 -22.29 36.53 52.50
CA GLN A 16 -23.17 36.07 51.44
C GLN A 16 -22.78 36.62 50.04
N LYS A 17 -22.33 37.88 49.96
CA LYS A 17 -21.85 38.46 48.70
C LYS A 17 -20.52 37.90 48.27
N LEU A 18 -19.60 37.54 49.20
CA LEU A 18 -18.35 36.88 48.89
C LEU A 18 -18.57 35.42 48.43
N SER A 19 -19.53 34.68 49.01
CA SER A 19 -19.85 33.32 48.59
C SER A 19 -20.51 33.27 47.20
N LEU A 20 -21.36 34.24 46.85
CA LEU A 20 -21.95 34.37 45.53
C LEU A 20 -20.93 34.74 44.43
N LEU A 21 -19.94 35.61 44.75
CA LEU A 21 -18.85 35.96 43.83
C LEU A 21 -17.90 34.76 43.63
N SER A 22 -17.63 33.97 44.67
CA SER A 22 -16.81 32.75 44.57
C SER A 22 -17.49 31.67 43.73
N PHE A 23 -18.83 31.53 43.82
CA PHE A 23 -19.60 30.57 43.06
C PHE A 23 -19.67 30.93 41.57
N CYS A 24 -19.75 32.22 41.22
CA CYS A 24 -19.68 32.67 39.82
C CYS A 24 -18.28 32.53 39.20
N LEU A 25 -17.20 32.64 39.97
CA LEU A 25 -15.83 32.44 39.48
C LEU A 25 -15.50 30.96 39.24
N VAL A 26 -16.06 30.05 40.03
CA VAL A 26 -15.87 28.60 39.84
C VAL A 26 -16.69 28.06 38.66
N SER A 27 -17.86 28.66 38.36
CA SER A 27 -18.67 28.24 37.21
C SER A 27 -18.06 28.65 35.84
N GLN A 28 -17.17 29.65 35.82
CA GLN A 28 -16.46 30.01 34.57
C GLN A 28 -15.28 29.11 34.24
N PHE A 29 -14.76 28.34 35.22
CA PHE A 29 -13.70 27.35 34.96
C PHE A 29 -14.23 26.00 34.43
N PHE A 30 -15.55 25.77 34.46
CA PHE A 30 -16.21 24.61 33.87
C PHE A 30 -16.84 24.88 32.50
N CYS A 31 -16.47 26.00 31.84
CA CYS A 31 -16.72 26.13 30.42
C CYS A 31 -15.78 25.13 29.74
N GLY A 32 -16.20 23.87 29.64
CA GLY A 32 -15.52 22.83 28.96
C GLY A 32 -15.12 23.37 27.59
N HIS A 33 -13.83 23.41 27.34
CA HIS A 33 -13.34 23.50 25.96
C HIS A 33 -13.89 22.26 25.27
N SER A 34 -15.09 22.37 24.68
CA SER A 34 -15.45 21.51 23.57
C SER A 34 -14.37 21.79 22.53
N PHE A 35 -13.33 20.98 22.53
CA PHE A 35 -12.54 20.80 21.34
C PHE A 35 -13.54 20.30 20.30
N ALA A 36 -14.05 21.22 19.50
CA ALA A 36 -14.73 20.86 18.28
C ALA A 36 -13.65 20.05 17.52
N ASN A 37 -13.81 18.73 17.55
CA ASN A 37 -12.92 17.85 16.81
C ASN A 37 -13.11 18.25 15.34
N GLU A 38 -12.13 18.98 14.79
CA GLU A 38 -12.21 19.51 13.44
C GLU A 38 -12.34 18.31 12.49
N THR A 39 -13.47 18.24 11.78
CA THR A 39 -13.74 17.12 10.88
C THR A 39 -12.66 17.07 9.80
N LYS A 40 -11.90 15.99 9.75
CA LYS A 40 -10.88 15.76 8.73
C LYS A 40 -11.51 15.22 7.46
N ASN A 41 -11.25 15.88 6.34
CA ASN A 41 -11.83 15.55 5.04
C ASN A 41 -10.84 14.74 4.20
N ILE A 42 -11.15 13.48 3.94
CA ILE A 42 -10.36 12.58 3.11
C ILE A 42 -11.02 12.44 1.73
N LEU A 43 -10.27 12.77 0.69
CA LEU A 43 -10.69 12.59 -0.70
C LEU A 43 -10.07 11.32 -1.28
N PHE A 44 -10.92 10.37 -1.68
CA PHE A 44 -10.51 9.24 -2.50
C PHE A 44 -10.67 9.58 -3.99
N ILE A 45 -9.62 9.31 -4.78
CA ILE A 45 -9.66 9.37 -6.24
C ILE A 45 -9.32 7.99 -6.77
N VAL A 46 -10.21 7.40 -7.59
CA VAL A 46 -10.04 6.06 -8.15
C VAL A 46 -9.75 6.11 -9.64
N SER A 47 -8.83 5.24 -10.10
CA SER A 47 -8.47 5.16 -11.52
C SER A 47 -9.57 4.56 -12.39
N LYS A 48 -10.43 3.71 -11.81
CA LYS A 48 -11.52 3.00 -12.50
C LYS A 48 -12.74 2.92 -11.60
N ASP A 49 -13.91 3.02 -12.22
CA ASP A 49 -15.19 2.77 -11.57
C ASP A 49 -15.57 1.29 -11.69
N THR A 50 -14.91 0.46 -10.92
CA THR A 50 -15.19 -0.98 -10.85
C THR A 50 -15.51 -1.40 -9.43
N ALA A 51 -16.29 -2.46 -9.27
CA ALA A 51 -16.65 -2.99 -7.96
C ALA A 51 -15.43 -3.22 -7.06
N SER A 52 -14.30 -3.69 -7.63
CA SER A 52 -13.07 -3.94 -6.88
C SER A 52 -12.45 -2.66 -6.29
N TYR A 53 -12.45 -1.54 -7.02
CA TYR A 53 -11.93 -0.27 -6.50
C TYR A 53 -12.83 0.29 -5.40
N ILE A 54 -14.15 0.23 -5.61
CA ILE A 54 -15.15 0.67 -4.63
C ILE A 54 -15.04 -0.17 -3.35
N GLN A 55 -14.91 -1.50 -3.47
CA GLN A 55 -14.71 -2.39 -2.32
C GLN A 55 -13.48 -2.02 -1.49
N ILE A 56 -12.34 -1.71 -2.13
CA ILE A 56 -11.13 -1.27 -1.43
C ILE A 56 -11.39 0.03 -0.66
N VAL A 57 -12.05 1.02 -1.29
CA VAL A 57 -12.41 2.29 -0.64
C VAL A 57 -13.30 2.04 0.58
N GLU A 58 -14.33 1.22 0.46
CA GLU A 58 -15.24 0.92 1.58
C GLU A 58 -14.54 0.15 2.71
N SER A 59 -13.63 -0.78 2.39
CA SER A 59 -12.80 -1.45 3.39
C SER A 59 -11.88 -0.46 4.11
N ILE A 60 -11.25 0.48 3.41
CA ILE A 60 -10.42 1.53 4.03
C ILE A 60 -11.25 2.38 4.98
N LYS A 61 -12.43 2.86 4.53
CA LYS A 61 -13.33 3.66 5.37
C LYS A 61 -13.77 2.91 6.62
N THR A 62 -14.11 1.63 6.48
CA THR A 62 -14.52 0.78 7.60
C THR A 62 -13.40 0.67 8.64
N ASN A 63 -12.17 0.43 8.20
CA ASN A 63 -11.02 0.33 9.09
C ASN A 63 -10.74 1.67 9.81
N ILE A 64 -10.80 2.80 9.10
CA ILE A 64 -10.62 4.12 9.72
C ILE A 64 -11.72 4.40 10.74
N ASN A 65 -13.01 4.21 10.39
CA ASN A 65 -14.14 4.48 11.27
C ASN A 65 -14.17 3.59 12.52
N SER A 66 -13.45 2.46 12.52
CA SER A 66 -13.34 1.60 13.70
C SER A 66 -12.44 2.18 14.80
N THR A 67 -11.59 3.16 14.47
CA THR A 67 -10.56 3.71 15.36
C THR A 67 -10.57 5.24 15.45
N GLN A 68 -11.11 5.93 14.44
CA GLN A 68 -11.08 7.39 14.32
C GLN A 68 -12.50 7.95 14.21
N GLU A 69 -12.80 8.99 14.99
CA GLU A 69 -14.04 9.77 14.90
C GLU A 69 -13.79 11.11 14.18
N GLY A 70 -14.83 11.72 13.65
CA GLY A 70 -14.74 13.03 13.01
C GLY A 70 -14.06 13.02 11.65
N VAL A 71 -14.14 11.92 10.90
CA VAL A 71 -13.58 11.81 9.55
C VAL A 71 -14.71 11.82 8.51
N ALA A 72 -14.63 12.73 7.54
CA ALA A 72 -15.54 12.79 6.39
C ALA A 72 -14.85 12.28 5.14
N PHE A 73 -15.58 11.51 4.33
CA PHE A 73 -15.04 10.90 3.12
C PHE A 73 -15.75 11.42 1.87
N SER A 74 -14.99 11.67 0.83
CA SER A 74 -15.51 11.90 -0.52
C SER A 74 -14.81 10.98 -1.52
N LEU A 75 -15.53 10.61 -2.58
CA LEU A 75 -15.03 9.71 -3.62
C LEU A 75 -15.25 10.34 -4.99
N LEU A 76 -14.21 10.40 -5.80
CA LEU A 76 -14.26 10.84 -7.19
C LEU A 76 -13.55 9.84 -8.10
N GLN A 77 -14.06 9.76 -9.33
CA GLN A 77 -13.35 9.07 -10.40
C GLN A 77 -12.37 10.04 -11.06
N LYS A 78 -11.29 9.50 -11.60
CA LYS A 78 -10.25 10.30 -12.28
C LYS A 78 -10.79 11.19 -13.40
N ASP A 79 -11.84 10.76 -14.09
CA ASP A 79 -12.41 11.46 -15.25
C ASP A 79 -13.24 12.70 -14.88
N ALA A 80 -13.49 12.92 -13.59
CA ALA A 80 -14.19 14.10 -13.07
C ALA A 80 -13.26 15.34 -12.94
N GLN A 81 -12.44 15.64 -13.94
CA GLN A 81 -11.29 16.58 -13.88
C GLN A 81 -11.60 17.95 -13.26
N ASN A 82 -12.74 18.58 -13.62
CA ASN A 82 -13.12 19.89 -13.08
C ASN A 82 -13.52 19.82 -11.59
N ARG A 83 -14.05 18.69 -11.12
CA ARG A 83 -14.45 18.49 -9.73
C ARG A 83 -13.28 18.03 -8.86
N VAL A 84 -12.32 17.32 -9.44
CA VAL A 84 -11.15 16.79 -8.73
C VAL A 84 -10.35 17.92 -8.09
N GLN A 85 -10.03 18.98 -8.84
CA GLN A 85 -9.25 20.09 -8.31
C GLN A 85 -9.95 20.77 -7.13
N LEU A 86 -11.23 21.12 -7.28
CA LEU A 86 -12.02 21.75 -6.20
C LEU A 86 -12.15 20.85 -4.96
N ALA A 87 -12.31 19.53 -5.18
CA ALA A 87 -12.37 18.58 -4.07
C ALA A 87 -11.01 18.44 -3.36
N MET A 88 -9.90 18.42 -4.12
CA MET A 88 -8.54 18.42 -3.56
C MET A 88 -8.26 19.68 -2.71
N GLU A 89 -8.72 20.85 -3.14
CA GLU A 89 -8.58 22.10 -2.37
C GLU A 89 -9.25 22.03 -0.99
N LYS A 90 -10.39 21.34 -0.91
CA LYS A 90 -11.21 21.22 0.30
C LYS A 90 -10.83 20.05 1.21
N SER A 91 -9.98 19.14 0.75
CA SER A 91 -9.58 17.97 1.53
C SER A 91 -8.31 18.21 2.34
N ASP A 92 -8.18 17.54 3.47
CA ASP A 92 -6.99 17.54 4.32
C ASP A 92 -5.99 16.47 3.86
N LEU A 93 -6.51 15.36 3.35
CA LEU A 93 -5.73 14.25 2.81
C LEU A 93 -6.32 13.76 1.49
N ILE A 94 -5.45 13.48 0.53
CA ILE A 94 -5.81 12.92 -0.76
C ILE A 94 -5.29 11.47 -0.81
N VAL A 95 -6.16 10.53 -1.11
CA VAL A 95 -5.84 9.12 -1.28
C VAL A 95 -6.19 8.70 -2.70
N THR A 96 -5.19 8.23 -3.44
CA THR A 96 -5.42 7.78 -4.82
C THR A 96 -5.29 6.27 -4.93
N LEU A 97 -6.19 5.63 -5.66
CA LEU A 97 -6.14 4.20 -5.95
C LEU A 97 -5.86 3.95 -7.42
N GLY A 98 -4.68 3.39 -7.69
CA GLY A 98 -4.17 3.10 -9.02
C GLY A 98 -3.40 4.25 -9.66
N SER A 99 -2.58 3.93 -10.67
CA SER A 99 -1.65 4.85 -11.31
C SER A 99 -2.32 6.04 -12.00
N GLY A 100 -3.47 5.84 -12.65
CA GLY A 100 -4.17 6.93 -13.33
C GLY A 100 -4.75 7.98 -12.37
N ALA A 101 -5.20 7.59 -11.18
CA ALA A 101 -5.63 8.53 -10.14
C ALA A 101 -4.43 9.26 -9.53
N ALA A 102 -3.33 8.53 -9.28
CA ALA A 102 -2.08 9.11 -8.79
C ALA A 102 -1.51 10.15 -9.78
N GLU A 103 -1.54 9.86 -11.08
CA GLU A 103 -1.11 10.78 -12.14
C GLU A 103 -1.85 12.12 -12.08
N ILE A 104 -3.18 12.08 -11.98
CA ILE A 104 -3.99 13.30 -11.90
C ILE A 104 -3.68 14.09 -10.63
N ALA A 105 -3.63 13.44 -9.48
CA ALA A 105 -3.40 14.12 -8.22
C ALA A 105 -1.99 14.71 -8.13
N MET A 106 -0.96 13.96 -8.51
CA MET A 106 0.42 14.42 -8.54
C MET A 106 0.65 15.54 -9.55
N GLY A 107 -0.03 15.47 -10.71
CA GLY A 107 0.04 16.52 -11.74
C GLY A 107 -0.51 17.88 -11.29
N LYS A 108 -1.40 17.93 -10.31
CA LYS A 108 -1.94 19.19 -9.76
C LYS A 108 -1.01 19.89 -8.77
N LYS A 109 -0.04 19.21 -8.17
CA LYS A 109 0.97 19.78 -7.24
C LYS A 109 0.36 20.68 -6.15
N MET A 110 -0.69 20.22 -5.49
CA MET A 110 -1.48 21.05 -4.55
C MET A 110 -0.75 21.34 -3.23
N GLY A 111 0.43 20.79 -2.96
CA GLY A 111 1.15 20.95 -1.70
C GLY A 111 0.43 20.33 -0.50
N LYS A 112 -0.48 19.40 -0.75
CA LYS A 112 -1.25 18.67 0.28
C LYS A 112 -0.68 17.27 0.49
N LYS A 113 -0.93 16.69 1.68
CA LYS A 113 -0.64 15.29 1.96
C LYS A 113 -1.40 14.40 0.95
N LEU A 114 -0.66 13.55 0.24
CA LEU A 114 -1.17 12.62 -0.75
C LEU A 114 -0.61 11.23 -0.50
N ILE A 115 -1.46 10.22 -0.47
CA ILE A 115 -1.07 8.81 -0.42
C ILE A 115 -1.55 8.13 -1.70
N ALA A 116 -0.60 7.68 -2.51
CA ALA A 116 -0.90 6.82 -3.65
C ALA A 116 -0.91 5.36 -3.18
N SER A 117 -1.96 4.63 -3.52
CA SER A 117 -2.09 3.21 -3.20
C SER A 117 -2.55 2.42 -4.44
N LEU A 118 -2.45 1.09 -4.40
CA LEU A 118 -2.76 0.21 -5.53
C LEU A 118 -1.95 0.58 -6.79
N ILE A 119 -0.67 0.89 -6.61
CA ILE A 119 0.27 1.32 -7.64
C ILE A 119 1.60 0.59 -7.46
N THR A 120 2.32 0.32 -8.55
CA THR A 120 3.67 -0.23 -8.48
C THR A 120 4.68 0.86 -8.12
N GLU A 121 5.79 0.46 -7.47
CA GLU A 121 6.89 1.37 -7.18
C GLU A 121 7.41 2.06 -8.45
N SER A 122 7.59 1.29 -9.54
CA SER A 122 8.07 1.84 -10.80
C SER A 122 7.12 2.90 -11.39
N ALA A 123 5.80 2.70 -11.28
CA ALA A 123 4.82 3.68 -11.75
C ALA A 123 4.85 4.94 -10.88
N PHE A 124 4.94 4.80 -9.55
CA PHE A 124 5.08 5.97 -8.66
C PHE A 124 6.36 6.76 -8.95
N LEU A 125 7.50 6.07 -9.12
CA LEU A 125 8.77 6.73 -9.44
C LEU A 125 8.74 7.47 -10.79
N ALA A 126 8.08 6.92 -11.80
CA ALA A 126 7.89 7.58 -13.09
C ALA A 126 7.04 8.87 -12.95
N LEU A 127 5.96 8.83 -12.15
CA LEU A 127 5.14 10.01 -11.86
C LEU A 127 5.90 11.04 -11.03
N ALA A 128 6.69 10.61 -10.07
CA ALA A 128 7.54 11.49 -9.26
C ALA A 128 8.56 12.23 -10.12
N GLU A 129 9.23 11.52 -11.03
CA GLU A 129 10.16 12.13 -12.00
C GLU A 129 9.43 13.11 -12.92
N GLN A 130 8.30 12.70 -13.50
CA GLN A 130 7.54 13.51 -14.46
C GLN A 130 7.03 14.82 -13.85
N TYR A 131 6.48 14.76 -12.63
CA TYR A 131 5.80 15.91 -12.03
C TYR A 131 6.64 16.69 -11.03
N TYR A 132 7.60 16.06 -10.37
CA TYR A 132 8.40 16.70 -9.32
C TYR A 132 9.90 16.74 -9.65
N GLY A 133 10.34 16.08 -10.72
CA GLY A 133 11.74 16.02 -11.15
C GLY A 133 12.58 14.99 -10.39
N SER A 134 12.09 14.45 -9.26
CA SER A 134 12.74 13.34 -8.57
C SER A 134 11.81 12.71 -7.52
N LYS A 135 12.17 11.48 -7.08
CA LYS A 135 11.55 10.82 -5.93
C LYS A 135 11.61 11.70 -4.67
N SER A 136 12.77 12.26 -4.37
CA SER A 136 12.97 13.08 -3.16
C SER A 136 12.05 14.29 -3.14
N GLU A 137 11.94 15.01 -4.25
CA GLU A 137 11.07 16.17 -4.35
C GLU A 137 9.58 15.81 -4.22
N ALA A 138 9.15 14.69 -4.80
CA ALA A 138 7.78 14.21 -4.64
C ALA A 138 7.46 13.91 -3.17
N LEU A 139 8.34 13.18 -2.49
CA LEU A 139 8.17 12.84 -1.07
C LEU A 139 8.20 14.11 -0.20
N ASN A 140 9.12 15.05 -0.43
CA ASN A 140 9.21 16.31 0.29
C ASN A 140 7.96 17.19 0.08
N ALA A 141 7.33 17.09 -1.08
CA ALA A 141 6.07 17.76 -1.38
C ALA A 141 4.84 17.10 -0.74
N GLY A 142 5.03 16.02 0.03
CA GLY A 142 3.96 15.32 0.74
C GLY A 142 3.30 14.16 -0.03
N ALA A 143 3.88 13.72 -1.14
CA ALA A 143 3.37 12.57 -1.90
C ALA A 143 4.02 11.27 -1.39
N GLY A 144 3.32 10.55 -0.51
CA GLY A 144 3.69 9.20 -0.09
C GLY A 144 3.06 8.10 -0.96
N VAL A 145 3.53 6.87 -0.81
CA VAL A 145 2.98 5.73 -1.56
C VAL A 145 3.00 4.42 -0.78
N VAL A 146 1.94 3.63 -0.92
CA VAL A 146 1.86 2.23 -0.52
C VAL A 146 1.90 1.39 -1.81
N VAL A 147 3.06 0.78 -2.08
CA VAL A 147 3.24 0.01 -3.31
C VAL A 147 2.67 -1.40 -3.18
N ILE A 148 2.31 -2.01 -4.33
CA ILE A 148 1.82 -3.39 -4.37
C ILE A 148 2.93 -4.42 -4.68
N ASP A 149 4.14 -3.95 -4.98
CA ASP A 149 5.28 -4.81 -5.33
C ASP A 149 5.76 -5.57 -4.09
N GLN A 150 5.51 -6.86 -4.06
CA GLN A 150 5.99 -7.72 -2.99
C GLN A 150 7.52 -7.79 -2.97
N PRO A 151 8.16 -7.74 -1.78
CA PRO A 151 9.60 -7.97 -1.66
C PRO A 151 10.00 -9.32 -2.26
N LEU A 152 11.07 -9.33 -3.10
CA LEU A 152 11.54 -10.56 -3.76
C LEU A 152 11.85 -11.68 -2.77
N GLN A 153 12.31 -11.35 -1.56
CA GLN A 153 12.58 -12.30 -0.50
C GLN A 153 11.37 -13.20 -0.18
N ARG A 154 10.14 -12.69 -0.29
CA ARG A 154 8.92 -13.48 -0.08
C ARG A 154 8.78 -14.56 -1.14
N SER A 155 9.00 -14.22 -2.41
CA SER A 155 8.97 -15.19 -3.51
C SER A 155 10.12 -16.21 -3.39
N ILE A 156 11.32 -15.79 -2.99
CA ILE A 156 12.47 -16.67 -2.73
C ILE A 156 12.15 -17.66 -1.58
N LYS A 157 11.65 -17.15 -0.45
CA LYS A 157 11.26 -18.00 0.69
C LYS A 157 10.17 -19.00 0.33
N LEU A 158 9.16 -18.56 -0.46
CA LEU A 158 8.11 -19.45 -0.95
C LEU A 158 8.69 -20.53 -1.86
N ALA A 159 9.54 -20.14 -2.82
CA ALA A 159 10.19 -21.08 -3.73
C ALA A 159 11.02 -22.14 -2.97
N ALA A 160 11.80 -21.73 -1.97
CA ALA A 160 12.58 -22.65 -1.14
C ALA A 160 11.71 -23.60 -0.31
N LYS A 161 10.55 -23.15 0.18
CA LYS A 161 9.60 -24.02 0.90
C LYS A 161 8.91 -25.04 -0.03
N VAL A 162 8.72 -24.70 -1.31
CA VAL A 162 8.07 -25.57 -2.30
C VAL A 162 9.07 -26.52 -2.95
N LEU A 163 10.33 -26.09 -3.12
CA LEU A 163 11.41 -26.80 -3.81
C LEU A 163 12.58 -27.00 -2.84
N PRO A 164 12.66 -28.14 -2.13
CA PRO A 164 13.75 -28.38 -1.17
C PRO A 164 15.15 -28.34 -1.79
N ASP A 165 15.28 -28.75 -3.05
CA ASP A 165 16.56 -28.81 -3.79
C ASP A 165 16.77 -27.57 -4.68
N LEU A 166 16.13 -26.42 -4.36
CA LEU A 166 16.24 -25.19 -5.11
C LEU A 166 17.69 -24.69 -5.15
N ASN A 167 18.22 -24.45 -6.34
CA ASN A 167 19.54 -23.87 -6.55
C ASN A 167 19.50 -22.70 -7.54
N HIS A 168 18.91 -22.89 -8.74
CA HIS A 168 18.92 -21.89 -9.81
C HIS A 168 17.59 -21.14 -9.90
N VAL A 169 17.63 -19.83 -9.75
CA VAL A 169 16.43 -18.99 -9.84
C VAL A 169 16.49 -18.11 -11.08
N GLY A 170 15.53 -18.32 -11.99
CA GLY A 170 15.33 -17.48 -13.15
C GLY A 170 14.53 -16.23 -12.81
N LEU A 171 15.05 -15.05 -13.14
CA LEU A 171 14.35 -13.77 -13.06
C LEU A 171 14.30 -13.09 -14.40
N MET A 172 13.20 -12.38 -14.67
CA MET A 172 13.03 -11.55 -15.85
C MET A 172 12.75 -10.10 -15.44
N LEU A 173 13.57 -9.19 -15.91
CA LEU A 173 13.48 -7.76 -15.69
C LEU A 173 13.28 -7.02 -17.01
N GLY A 174 12.41 -6.04 -17.00
CA GLY A 174 12.18 -5.14 -18.13
C GLY A 174 12.76 -3.75 -17.88
N PRO A 175 12.43 -2.78 -18.75
CA PRO A 175 12.95 -1.41 -18.65
C PRO A 175 12.68 -0.73 -17.30
N SER A 176 11.52 -0.97 -16.69
CA SER A 176 11.14 -0.36 -15.41
C SER A 176 11.80 -1.02 -14.18
N SER A 177 12.24 -2.28 -14.31
CA SER A 177 12.77 -3.07 -13.20
C SER A 177 14.26 -3.37 -13.30
N LYS A 178 14.90 -3.14 -14.46
CA LYS A 178 16.33 -3.47 -14.70
C LYS A 178 17.29 -2.88 -13.67
N ALA A 179 17.00 -1.71 -13.14
CA ALA A 179 17.82 -1.06 -12.12
C ALA A 179 17.87 -1.86 -10.80
N LYS A 180 16.92 -2.77 -10.56
CA LYS A 180 16.86 -3.66 -9.38
C LYS A 180 17.77 -4.89 -9.52
N ALA A 181 18.35 -5.16 -10.71
CA ALA A 181 19.14 -6.37 -10.98
C ALA A 181 20.28 -6.60 -9.97
N PRO A 182 21.14 -5.62 -9.61
CA PRO A 182 22.22 -5.85 -8.65
C PRO A 182 21.71 -6.22 -7.26
N ASN A 183 20.60 -5.60 -6.82
CA ASN A 183 19.99 -5.90 -5.54
C ASN A 183 19.35 -7.30 -5.53
N PHE A 184 18.70 -7.70 -6.61
CA PHE A 184 18.10 -9.03 -6.74
C PHE A 184 19.17 -10.13 -6.83
N ASP A 185 20.27 -9.89 -7.55
CA ASP A 185 21.41 -10.80 -7.58
C ASP A 185 21.97 -11.03 -6.16
N LYS A 186 22.19 -9.93 -5.42
CA LYS A 186 22.65 -10.01 -4.04
C LYS A 186 21.69 -10.80 -3.15
N GLN A 187 20.39 -10.53 -3.20
CA GLN A 187 19.39 -11.23 -2.38
C GLN A 187 19.36 -12.74 -2.64
N LEU A 188 19.48 -13.15 -3.90
CA LEU A 188 19.52 -14.56 -4.26
C LEU A 188 20.80 -15.23 -3.76
N ARG A 189 21.95 -14.61 -3.95
CA ARG A 189 23.25 -15.15 -3.45
C ARG A 189 23.30 -15.20 -1.93
N ASP A 190 22.77 -14.19 -1.23
CA ASP A 190 22.66 -14.18 0.23
C ASP A 190 21.77 -15.34 0.75
N ALA A 191 20.80 -15.79 -0.07
CA ALA A 191 19.98 -16.96 0.19
C ALA A 191 20.64 -18.29 -0.23
N GLY A 192 21.90 -18.29 -0.69
CA GLY A 192 22.62 -19.47 -1.17
C GLY A 192 22.20 -19.94 -2.57
N LEU A 193 21.50 -19.10 -3.34
CA LEU A 193 20.95 -19.46 -4.65
C LEU A 193 21.78 -18.87 -5.79
N THR A 194 21.72 -19.52 -6.94
CA THR A 194 22.38 -19.09 -8.18
C THR A 194 21.42 -18.30 -9.05
N PRO A 195 21.60 -16.98 -9.20
CA PRO A 195 20.73 -16.16 -10.02
C PRO A 195 20.95 -16.38 -11.51
N LYS A 196 19.87 -16.44 -12.28
CA LYS A 196 19.81 -16.40 -13.73
C LYS A 196 18.95 -15.21 -14.15
N ILE A 197 19.52 -14.01 -14.01
CA ILE A 197 18.81 -12.75 -14.25
C ILE A 197 18.87 -12.38 -15.73
N LEU A 198 17.69 -12.18 -16.31
CA LEU A 198 17.49 -11.79 -17.69
C LEU A 198 16.97 -10.35 -17.75
N SER A 199 17.65 -9.48 -18.46
CA SER A 199 17.15 -8.14 -18.80
C SER A 199 16.64 -8.12 -20.24
N ILE A 200 15.40 -7.66 -20.41
CA ILE A 200 14.72 -7.59 -21.72
C ILE A 200 14.46 -6.11 -22.05
N ALA A 201 14.91 -5.68 -23.23
CA ALA A 201 14.56 -4.37 -23.77
C ALA A 201 13.19 -4.42 -24.48
N THR A 202 12.57 -3.25 -24.69
CA THR A 202 11.29 -3.16 -25.41
C THR A 202 11.38 -3.65 -26.86
N THR A 203 12.59 -3.64 -27.46
CA THR A 203 12.86 -4.11 -28.81
C THR A 203 13.16 -5.58 -28.91
N ASP A 204 13.42 -6.28 -27.78
CA ASP A 204 13.70 -7.69 -27.75
C ASP A 204 12.44 -8.53 -28.00
N ASN A 205 12.63 -9.73 -28.57
CA ASN A 205 11.59 -10.75 -28.53
C ASN A 205 11.70 -11.52 -27.20
N PRO A 206 10.75 -11.36 -26.26
CA PRO A 206 10.88 -11.94 -24.93
C PRO A 206 11.01 -13.46 -24.91
N ILE A 207 10.32 -14.18 -25.81
CA ILE A 207 10.32 -15.65 -25.80
C ILE A 207 11.71 -16.21 -26.07
N HIS A 208 12.47 -15.61 -27.00
CA HIS A 208 13.83 -16.07 -27.34
C HIS A 208 14.82 -15.82 -26.18
N LYS A 209 14.57 -14.81 -25.36
CA LYS A 209 15.40 -14.52 -24.21
C LYS A 209 15.05 -15.37 -22.99
N ILE A 210 13.77 -15.70 -22.80
CA ILE A 210 13.29 -16.49 -21.66
C ILE A 210 13.65 -17.99 -21.82
N ASP A 211 13.57 -18.55 -23.04
CA ASP A 211 13.77 -19.97 -23.31
C ASP A 211 15.11 -20.50 -22.75
N PRO A 212 16.28 -19.88 -22.98
CA PRO A 212 17.54 -20.33 -22.39
C PRO A 212 17.59 -20.31 -20.88
N VAL A 213 16.95 -19.35 -20.26
CA VAL A 213 16.90 -19.22 -18.77
C VAL A 213 16.01 -20.31 -18.18
N MET A 214 14.84 -20.57 -18.81
CA MET A 214 13.93 -21.64 -18.39
C MET A 214 14.57 -23.03 -18.45
N LYS A 215 15.51 -23.26 -19.36
CA LYS A 215 16.19 -24.56 -19.49
C LYS A 215 17.09 -24.92 -18.32
N VAL A 216 17.55 -23.91 -17.56
CA VAL A 216 18.57 -24.10 -16.51
C VAL A 216 18.06 -23.64 -15.12
N ALA A 217 16.87 -23.10 -15.03
CA ALA A 217 16.29 -22.67 -13.78
C ALA A 217 15.48 -23.80 -13.12
N ASP A 218 15.54 -23.89 -11.79
CA ASP A 218 14.68 -24.75 -10.98
C ASP A 218 13.33 -24.09 -10.70
N VAL A 219 13.31 -22.76 -10.69
CA VAL A 219 12.10 -21.94 -10.53
C VAL A 219 12.25 -20.66 -11.35
N PHE A 220 11.15 -20.15 -11.88
CA PHE A 220 11.12 -18.86 -12.55
C PHE A 220 10.23 -17.88 -11.81
N ILE A 221 10.75 -16.68 -11.51
CA ILE A 221 10.06 -15.62 -10.80
C ILE A 221 9.96 -14.40 -11.71
N PRO A 222 8.83 -14.17 -12.41
CA PRO A 222 8.61 -12.95 -13.17
C PRO A 222 8.49 -11.77 -12.21
N VAL A 223 9.16 -10.66 -12.52
CA VAL A 223 9.04 -9.41 -11.77
C VAL A 223 8.01 -8.53 -12.45
N ALA A 224 7.17 -7.85 -11.65
CA ALA A 224 6.19 -6.91 -12.17
C ALA A 224 6.91 -5.75 -12.88
N ASP A 225 6.69 -5.64 -14.19
CA ASP A 225 7.25 -4.60 -15.06
C ASP A 225 6.19 -4.19 -16.10
N SER A 226 5.73 -2.95 -16.05
CA SER A 226 4.64 -2.47 -16.90
C SER A 226 4.95 -2.45 -18.39
N HIS A 227 6.23 -2.41 -18.77
CA HIS A 227 6.65 -2.43 -20.18
C HIS A 227 6.82 -3.84 -20.73
N LEU A 228 6.97 -4.83 -19.86
CA LEU A 228 7.29 -6.20 -20.25
C LEU A 228 6.15 -7.16 -20.00
N ILE A 229 5.47 -7.05 -18.86
CA ILE A 229 4.44 -7.98 -18.46
C ILE A 229 3.09 -7.59 -19.07
N ASN A 230 2.68 -8.40 -20.03
CA ASN A 230 1.36 -8.34 -20.66
C ASN A 230 0.83 -9.78 -20.83
N VAL A 231 -0.40 -9.91 -21.30
CA VAL A 231 -1.05 -11.24 -21.51
C VAL A 231 -0.21 -12.17 -22.38
N THR A 232 0.40 -11.65 -23.43
CA THR A 232 1.22 -12.43 -24.36
C THR A 232 2.51 -12.93 -23.73
N THR A 233 3.25 -12.05 -23.04
CA THR A 233 4.49 -12.42 -22.34
C THR A 233 4.21 -13.41 -21.22
N ALA A 234 3.12 -13.21 -20.46
CA ALA A 234 2.70 -14.15 -19.41
C ALA A 234 2.40 -15.55 -19.99
N LYS A 235 1.67 -15.61 -21.12
CA LYS A 235 1.42 -16.88 -21.82
C LYS A 235 2.72 -17.58 -22.24
N TRP A 236 3.70 -16.89 -22.79
CA TRP A 236 4.99 -17.47 -23.17
C TRP A 236 5.75 -18.00 -21.96
N ILE A 237 5.78 -17.26 -20.86
CA ILE A 237 6.40 -17.73 -19.61
C ILE A 237 5.76 -19.05 -19.18
N LEU A 238 4.43 -19.12 -19.15
CA LEU A 238 3.70 -20.32 -18.71
C LEU A 238 3.83 -21.49 -19.69
N GLN A 239 3.88 -21.22 -21.00
CA GLN A 239 4.16 -22.25 -22.00
C GLN A 239 5.56 -22.85 -21.85
N LEU A 240 6.58 -22.02 -21.63
CA LEU A 240 7.95 -22.48 -21.40
C LEU A 240 8.08 -23.19 -20.04
N SER A 241 7.39 -22.70 -18.99
CA SER A 241 7.27 -23.38 -17.71
C SER A 241 6.73 -24.81 -17.86
N TYR A 242 5.64 -24.97 -18.59
CA TYR A 242 5.08 -26.31 -18.90
C TYR A 242 6.06 -27.20 -19.72
N LYS A 243 6.66 -26.61 -20.76
CA LYS A 243 7.62 -27.33 -21.65
C LYS A 243 8.83 -27.85 -20.88
N TYR A 244 9.40 -27.06 -19.99
CA TYR A 244 10.62 -27.40 -19.24
C TYR A 244 10.35 -27.94 -17.84
N ARG A 245 9.07 -28.02 -17.44
CA ARG A 245 8.64 -28.43 -16.08
C ARG A 245 9.24 -27.55 -14.98
N VAL A 246 9.46 -26.29 -15.25
CA VAL A 246 9.97 -25.29 -14.30
C VAL A 246 8.81 -24.52 -13.69
N PRO A 247 8.58 -24.63 -12.38
CA PRO A 247 7.50 -23.91 -11.72
C PRO A 247 7.68 -22.40 -11.82
N VAL A 248 6.56 -21.67 -11.91
CA VAL A 248 6.52 -20.22 -11.88
C VAL A 248 5.91 -19.76 -10.55
N ILE A 249 6.64 -18.89 -9.84
CA ILE A 249 6.09 -18.15 -8.69
C ILE A 249 5.73 -16.75 -9.18
N GLY A 250 4.45 -16.51 -9.39
CA GLY A 250 3.93 -15.23 -9.89
C GLY A 250 3.78 -14.16 -8.80
N PHE A 251 3.35 -12.97 -9.23
CA PHE A 251 3.11 -11.81 -8.35
C PHE A 251 1.63 -11.39 -8.32
N SER A 252 0.71 -12.21 -8.82
CA SER A 252 -0.72 -11.91 -8.79
C SER A 252 -1.57 -13.17 -8.80
N ASN A 253 -2.81 -13.04 -8.31
CA ASN A 253 -3.83 -14.08 -8.40
C ASN A 253 -4.03 -14.57 -9.84
N ASN A 254 -4.08 -13.63 -10.80
CA ASN A 254 -4.29 -13.97 -12.22
C ASN A 254 -3.18 -14.82 -12.81
N TYR A 255 -1.93 -14.70 -12.32
CA TYR A 255 -0.83 -15.57 -12.76
C TYR A 255 -1.08 -17.02 -12.38
N VAL A 256 -1.62 -17.26 -11.17
CA VAL A 256 -1.95 -18.62 -10.70
C VAL A 256 -3.13 -19.20 -11.48
N ASP A 257 -4.16 -18.39 -11.74
CA ASP A 257 -5.30 -18.80 -12.55
C ASP A 257 -4.91 -19.12 -14.00
N ALA A 258 -3.90 -18.41 -14.52
CA ALA A 258 -3.35 -18.66 -15.85
C ALA A 258 -2.40 -19.87 -15.95
N GLY A 259 -1.96 -20.46 -14.82
CA GLY A 259 -1.12 -21.66 -14.79
C GLY A 259 0.23 -21.54 -14.09
N ALA A 260 0.50 -20.48 -13.32
CA ALA A 260 1.63 -20.45 -12.40
C ALA A 260 1.40 -21.43 -11.22
N LEU A 261 2.48 -21.99 -10.67
CA LEU A 261 2.40 -22.88 -9.52
C LEU A 261 1.85 -22.18 -8.28
N ALA A 262 2.34 -20.99 -8.01
CA ALA A 262 1.94 -20.18 -6.86
C ALA A 262 2.17 -18.69 -7.13
N ALA A 263 1.64 -17.85 -6.28
CA ALA A 263 1.95 -16.43 -6.24
C ALA A 263 1.97 -15.90 -4.79
N VAL A 264 2.83 -14.89 -4.58
CA VAL A 264 2.80 -13.99 -3.42
C VAL A 264 2.38 -12.62 -3.92
N TYR A 265 1.32 -12.07 -3.38
CA TYR A 265 0.76 -10.79 -3.86
C TYR A 265 0.02 -10.04 -2.75
N SER A 266 -0.25 -8.76 -2.98
CA SER A 266 -1.15 -7.98 -2.13
C SER A 266 -2.59 -8.16 -2.62
N SER A 267 -3.45 -8.74 -1.78
CA SER A 267 -4.90 -8.79 -2.06
C SER A 267 -5.53 -7.40 -1.91
N PRO A 268 -6.75 -7.18 -2.43
CA PRO A 268 -7.49 -5.95 -2.17
C PRO A 268 -7.60 -5.62 -0.67
N ASP A 269 -7.84 -6.63 0.17
CA ASP A 269 -7.94 -6.46 1.62
C ASP A 269 -6.59 -6.07 2.25
N ASN A 270 -5.48 -6.68 1.83
CA ASN A 270 -4.14 -6.28 2.27
C ASN A 270 -3.82 -4.82 1.92
N VAL A 271 -4.20 -4.39 0.71
CA VAL A 271 -4.02 -3.00 0.27
C VAL A 271 -4.88 -2.06 1.11
N ALA A 272 -6.14 -2.43 1.36
CA ALA A 272 -7.07 -1.61 2.15
C ALA A 272 -6.58 -1.47 3.59
N GLU A 273 -6.20 -2.57 4.23
CA GLU A 273 -5.71 -2.61 5.62
C GLU A 273 -4.47 -1.71 5.79
N GLN A 274 -3.43 -1.92 4.99
CA GLN A 274 -2.21 -1.13 5.10
C GLN A 274 -2.44 0.35 4.74
N THR A 275 -3.29 0.64 3.75
CA THR A 275 -3.61 2.03 3.39
C THR A 275 -4.35 2.73 4.52
N ALA A 276 -5.29 2.04 5.20
CA ALA A 276 -6.00 2.59 6.35
C ALA A 276 -5.05 2.85 7.54
N GLU A 277 -4.13 1.94 7.84
CA GLU A 277 -3.11 2.15 8.88
C GLU A 277 -2.30 3.43 8.62
N ILE A 278 -1.80 3.61 7.39
CA ILE A 278 -1.05 4.82 7.01
C ILE A 278 -1.90 6.09 7.12
N ILE A 279 -3.18 6.03 6.76
CA ILE A 279 -4.11 7.15 6.91
C ILE A 279 -4.30 7.50 8.39
N ILE A 280 -4.48 6.51 9.25
CA ILE A 280 -4.63 6.70 10.70
C ILE A 280 -3.38 7.37 11.28
N GLU A 281 -2.18 6.87 10.96
CA GLU A 281 -0.91 7.49 11.36
C GLU A 281 -0.81 8.97 10.91
N ILE A 282 -1.31 9.29 9.70
CA ILE A 282 -1.35 10.67 9.18
C ILE A 282 -2.32 11.56 9.97
N LEU A 283 -3.48 11.02 10.37
CA LEU A 283 -4.50 11.75 11.11
C LEU A 283 -4.07 12.02 12.56
N GLU A 284 -3.25 11.16 13.13
CA GLU A 284 -2.69 11.29 14.49
C GLU A 284 -1.44 12.16 14.55
N ASP A 285 -1.03 12.79 13.43
CA ASP A 285 0.20 13.58 13.26
C ASP A 285 1.51 12.84 13.64
N ASP A 286 1.45 11.51 13.76
CA ASP A 286 2.60 10.66 14.09
C ASP A 286 3.37 10.22 12.84
N TYR A 287 2.89 10.61 11.67
CA TYR A 287 3.39 10.18 10.38
C TYR A 287 4.45 11.11 9.79
N GLN A 288 5.66 10.59 9.64
CA GLN A 288 6.66 11.22 8.76
C GLN A 288 6.34 10.92 7.30
N ASN A 289 5.76 11.89 6.61
CA ASN A 289 5.09 11.81 5.30
C ASN A 289 6.00 11.44 4.11
N ASN A 290 7.23 10.96 4.31
CA ASN A 290 8.27 10.92 3.28
C ASN A 290 8.70 9.50 2.96
N LYS A 291 7.76 8.55 2.79
CA LYS A 291 8.15 7.13 2.61
C LYS A 291 7.47 6.46 1.43
N ILE A 292 8.22 5.54 0.83
CA ILE A 292 7.67 4.47 0.01
C ILE A 292 7.42 3.28 0.94
N HIS A 293 6.17 2.93 1.15
CA HIS A 293 5.78 1.79 1.99
C HIS A 293 5.72 0.53 1.15
N SER A 294 6.62 -0.41 1.42
CA SER A 294 6.52 -1.77 0.89
C SER A 294 5.32 -2.49 1.49
N PRO A 295 4.75 -3.51 0.82
CA PRO A 295 3.65 -4.28 1.37
C PRO A 295 3.98 -4.91 2.71
N LYS A 296 3.23 -4.55 3.75
CA LYS A 296 3.31 -5.16 5.08
C LYS A 296 2.72 -6.57 5.06
N TYR A 297 1.58 -6.70 4.41
CA TYR A 297 0.81 -7.93 4.29
C TYR A 297 1.04 -8.63 2.96
N CYS A 298 0.74 -9.91 2.90
CA CYS A 298 0.70 -10.64 1.65
C CYS A 298 -0.35 -11.78 1.68
N THR A 299 -0.77 -12.17 0.50
CA THR A 299 -1.64 -13.32 0.28
C THR A 299 -0.90 -14.34 -0.57
N LEU A 300 -1.07 -15.61 -0.28
CA LEU A 300 -0.58 -16.74 -1.08
C LEU A 300 -1.74 -17.36 -1.85
N LYS A 301 -1.42 -17.85 -3.04
CA LYS A 301 -2.30 -18.73 -3.79
C LYS A 301 -1.49 -19.82 -4.47
N PHE A 302 -2.03 -21.03 -4.51
CA PHE A 302 -1.45 -22.20 -5.18
C PHE A 302 -2.38 -22.75 -6.24
N ASN A 303 -1.79 -23.22 -7.34
CA ASN A 303 -2.48 -24.00 -8.35
C ASN A 303 -2.22 -25.49 -8.10
N LYS A 304 -3.17 -26.16 -7.45
CA LYS A 304 -3.06 -27.59 -7.10
C LYS A 304 -2.92 -28.49 -8.35
N ASN A 305 -3.52 -28.12 -9.48
CA ASN A 305 -3.42 -28.88 -10.73
C ASN A 305 -2.00 -28.78 -11.30
N VAL A 306 -1.40 -27.59 -11.31
CA VAL A 306 -0.01 -27.41 -11.75
C VAL A 306 0.94 -28.15 -10.81
N ALA A 307 0.74 -28.07 -9.51
CA ALA A 307 1.53 -28.82 -8.52
C ALA A 307 1.49 -30.34 -8.81
N TRP A 308 0.29 -30.88 -9.03
CA TRP A 308 0.13 -32.30 -9.35
C TRP A 308 0.87 -32.69 -10.65
N HIS A 309 0.77 -31.90 -11.72
CA HIS A 309 1.48 -32.14 -12.99
C HIS A 309 3.01 -32.07 -12.84
N LEU A 310 3.50 -31.26 -11.90
CA LEU A 310 4.93 -31.17 -11.60
C LEU A 310 5.39 -32.26 -10.59
N GLY A 311 4.46 -33.10 -10.09
CA GLY A 311 4.77 -34.14 -9.09
C GLY A 311 4.98 -33.58 -7.69
N MET A 312 4.49 -32.38 -7.41
CA MET A 312 4.67 -31.68 -6.14
C MET A 312 3.46 -31.87 -5.21
N LYS A 313 3.73 -32.07 -3.92
CA LYS A 313 2.71 -32.05 -2.88
C LYS A 313 2.70 -30.69 -2.21
N ILE A 314 1.59 -29.94 -2.37
CA ILE A 314 1.38 -28.71 -1.60
C ILE A 314 0.82 -29.08 -0.22
N ARG A 315 1.49 -28.60 0.82
CA ARG A 315 1.04 -28.70 2.23
C ARG A 315 -0.07 -27.68 2.49
N ASP A 316 -0.56 -27.66 3.72
CA ASP A 316 -1.51 -26.64 4.16
C ASP A 316 -0.90 -25.24 4.03
N GLU A 317 -1.73 -24.26 3.71
CA GLU A 317 -1.30 -22.88 3.44
C GLU A 317 -0.54 -22.27 4.64
N SER A 318 -0.93 -22.62 5.87
CA SER A 318 -0.26 -22.19 7.09
C SER A 318 1.24 -22.51 7.12
N TYR A 319 1.64 -23.64 6.57
CA TYR A 319 3.07 -23.99 6.44
C TYR A 319 3.87 -22.99 5.60
N TYR A 320 3.23 -22.39 4.59
CA TYR A 320 3.89 -21.46 3.69
C TYR A 320 3.81 -20.02 4.18
N THR A 321 2.73 -19.64 4.85
CA THR A 321 2.52 -18.26 5.35
C THR A 321 3.40 -17.93 6.56
N ASP A 322 3.79 -18.93 7.34
CA ASP A 322 4.64 -18.74 8.51
C ASP A 322 5.99 -18.08 8.15
N GLY A 323 6.25 -16.90 8.76
CA GLY A 323 7.45 -16.09 8.51
C GLY A 323 7.57 -15.51 7.09
N LEU A 324 6.46 -15.46 6.33
CA LEU A 324 6.43 -14.90 4.97
C LEU A 324 5.68 -13.57 4.89
N CYS A 325 4.46 -13.53 5.45
CA CYS A 325 3.60 -12.35 5.45
C CYS A 325 3.53 -11.79 6.88
N GLY A 326 3.75 -10.50 7.05
CA GLY A 326 3.76 -9.87 8.39
C GLY A 326 5.17 -9.71 8.98
N LEU A 327 6.17 -9.53 8.13
CA LEU A 327 7.55 -9.17 8.53
C LEU A 327 7.65 -7.68 8.81
#